data_75cb91f12f1108ec38c3b0526e4e9b43
#
_entry.id   75cb91f12f1108ec38c3b0526e4e9b43
#
_cell.length_a   1.000
_cell.length_b   1.000
_cell.length_c   1.000
_cell.angle_alpha   90.00
_cell.angle_beta   90.00
_cell.angle_gamma   90.00
#
_symmetry.space_group_name_H-M   'P 1'
#
loop_
_entity.id
_entity.type
_entity.pdbx_description
1 polymer ?
#
loop_
_entity_poly.entity_id
_entity_poly.type
_entity_poly.pdbx_seq_one_letter_code
_entity_poly.pdbx_strand_id
1 'polypeptide(L)'
;MPKRAGTEKWKKKRRQEYLEMKQYRYYIFCEGQQTEPLYFAGFKKLIEENPIYKDMVLIEIEPCQAETMRVIGMAEDYVKKNKIKKGQIWCVYDKDSFPPERFNGVVERAESLNKENPELQYHTAWSNECIEFWFLLHFAY
;
A
#
# COMPACT_ATOMS: atom_id res chain seq x y z
N MET A 1 22.02 -16.26 -25.53
CA MET A 1 22.32 -14.87 -25.88
C MET A 1 22.33 -14.02 -24.62
N PRO A 2 23.35 -13.28 -24.31
CA PRO A 2 23.34 -12.39 -23.16
C PRO A 2 22.33 -11.29 -23.38
N LYS A 3 21.39 -11.13 -22.43
CA LYS A 3 20.41 -10.03 -22.43
C LYS A 3 21.16 -8.70 -22.37
N ARG A 4 20.95 -7.84 -23.35
CA ARG A 4 21.57 -6.53 -23.41
C ARG A 4 21.16 -5.71 -22.18
N ALA A 5 22.12 -5.38 -21.32
CA ALA A 5 21.93 -4.60 -20.09
C ALA A 5 21.24 -3.23 -20.30
N GLY A 6 21.29 -2.70 -21.54
CA GLY A 6 20.65 -1.45 -21.92
C GLY A 6 19.10 -1.50 -21.96
N THR A 7 18.51 -2.66 -22.23
CA THR A 7 17.05 -2.78 -22.34
C THR A 7 16.35 -2.77 -20.99
N GLU A 8 16.99 -3.25 -19.93
CA GLU A 8 16.40 -3.24 -18.57
C GLU A 8 16.45 -1.86 -17.92
N LYS A 9 17.53 -1.11 -18.13
CA LYS A 9 17.64 0.28 -17.62
C LYS A 9 16.59 1.18 -18.30
N TRP A 10 16.35 1.00 -19.60
CA TRP A 10 15.36 1.78 -20.32
C TRP A 10 13.91 1.45 -19.90
N LYS A 11 13.60 0.17 -19.69
CA LYS A 11 12.29 -0.27 -19.17
C LYS A 11 12.04 0.27 -17.76
N LYS A 12 13.04 0.26 -16.88
CA LYS A 12 12.95 0.85 -15.54
C LYS A 12 12.71 2.36 -15.61
N LYS A 13 13.42 3.08 -16.48
CA LYS A 13 13.26 4.53 -16.65
C LYS A 13 11.85 4.88 -17.15
N ARG A 14 11.34 4.21 -18.18
CA ARG A 14 9.96 4.41 -18.68
C ARG A 14 8.90 4.10 -17.64
N ARG A 15 9.08 3.03 -16.88
CA ARG A 15 8.15 2.70 -15.79
C ARG A 15 8.17 3.80 -14.72
N GLN A 16 9.34 4.29 -14.36
CA GLN A 16 9.48 5.35 -13.37
C GLN A 16 8.84 6.67 -13.87
N GLU A 17 9.08 7.07 -15.08
CA GLU A 17 8.45 8.24 -15.72
C GLU A 17 6.92 8.09 -15.79
N TYR A 18 6.42 6.91 -16.15
CA TYR A 18 4.98 6.62 -16.17
C TYR A 18 4.36 6.72 -14.76
N LEU A 19 5.04 6.20 -13.74
CA LEU A 19 4.59 6.30 -12.35
C LEU A 19 4.62 7.75 -11.84
N GLU A 20 5.57 8.54 -12.28
CA GLU A 20 5.65 9.97 -11.94
C GLU A 20 4.54 10.81 -12.55
N MET A 21 3.95 10.37 -13.66
CA MET A 21 2.79 11.03 -14.30
C MET A 21 1.49 10.83 -13.54
N LYS A 22 1.36 9.79 -12.72
CA LYS A 22 0.15 9.55 -11.93
C LYS A 22 0.02 10.58 -10.83
N GLN A 23 -1.09 11.31 -10.83
CA GLN A 23 -1.36 12.39 -9.88
C GLN A 23 -1.63 11.86 -8.47
N TYR A 24 -2.40 10.76 -8.38
CA TYR A 24 -2.80 10.12 -7.13
C TYR A 24 -2.11 8.77 -6.99
N ARG A 25 -1.32 8.59 -5.95
CA ARG A 25 -0.53 7.38 -5.72
C ARG A 25 -0.86 6.78 -4.38
N TYR A 26 -1.30 5.54 -4.40
CA TYR A 26 -1.67 4.76 -3.23
C TYR A 26 -0.85 3.49 -3.17
N TYR A 27 -0.18 3.29 -2.06
CA TYR A 27 0.60 2.08 -1.77
C TYR A 27 -0.03 1.41 -0.57
N ILE A 28 -0.57 0.21 -0.75
CA ILE A 28 -1.34 -0.52 0.25
C ILE A 28 -0.54 -1.73 0.70
N PHE A 29 -0.17 -1.75 1.96
CA PHE A 29 0.55 -2.84 2.62
C PHE A 29 -0.41 -3.60 3.51
N CYS A 30 -0.63 -4.89 3.21
CA CYS A 30 -1.58 -5.73 3.91
C CYS A 30 -0.86 -6.73 4.80
N GLU A 31 -1.38 -6.94 6.01
CA GLU A 31 -0.90 -7.97 6.92
C GLU A 31 -1.05 -9.37 6.33
N GLY A 32 -2.21 -9.67 5.74
CA GLY A 32 -2.51 -10.95 5.11
C GLY A 32 -1.92 -11.13 3.71
N GLN A 33 -1.94 -12.37 3.23
CA GLN A 33 -1.45 -12.71 1.90
C GLN A 33 -2.51 -12.71 0.81
N GLN A 34 -3.75 -13.01 1.16
CA GLN A 34 -4.80 -13.28 0.17
C GLN A 34 -6.02 -12.39 0.36
N THR A 35 -6.60 -12.36 1.55
CA THR A 35 -7.91 -11.75 1.78
C THR A 35 -7.89 -10.25 1.49
N GLU A 36 -7.06 -9.49 2.18
CA GLU A 36 -6.95 -8.04 2.00
C GLU A 36 -6.37 -7.68 0.63
N PRO A 37 -5.28 -8.31 0.15
CA PRO A 37 -4.76 -8.01 -1.18
C PRO A 37 -5.75 -8.27 -2.31
N LEU A 38 -6.54 -9.34 -2.24
CA LEU A 38 -7.57 -9.64 -3.25
C LEU A 38 -8.72 -8.63 -3.22
N TYR A 39 -9.12 -8.18 -2.04
CA TYR A 39 -10.13 -7.14 -1.87
C TYR A 39 -9.69 -5.83 -2.54
N PHE A 40 -8.50 -5.36 -2.25
CA PHE A 40 -7.96 -4.14 -2.86
C PHE A 40 -7.64 -4.31 -4.35
N ALA A 41 -7.24 -5.50 -4.80
CA ALA A 41 -7.06 -5.80 -6.22
C ALA A 41 -8.36 -5.63 -7.02
N GLY A 42 -9.51 -5.91 -6.42
CA GLY A 42 -10.81 -5.64 -7.00
C GLY A 42 -11.02 -4.15 -7.27
N PHE A 43 -10.72 -3.29 -6.33
CA PHE A 43 -10.77 -1.83 -6.52
C PHE A 43 -9.75 -1.33 -7.55
N LYS A 44 -8.53 -1.85 -7.50
CA LYS A 44 -7.50 -1.54 -8.50
C LYS A 44 -7.99 -1.83 -9.91
N LYS A 45 -8.61 -2.99 -10.13
CA LYS A 45 -9.20 -3.36 -11.42
C LYS A 45 -10.27 -2.38 -11.87
N LEU A 46 -11.20 -2.01 -10.98
CA LEU A 46 -12.24 -1.03 -11.30
C LEU A 46 -11.68 0.33 -11.71
N ILE A 47 -10.61 0.78 -11.08
CA ILE A 47 -9.93 2.03 -11.39
C ILE A 47 -9.20 1.93 -12.73
N GLU A 48 -8.50 0.84 -12.99
CA GLU A 48 -7.78 0.62 -14.25
C GLU A 48 -8.69 0.45 -15.46
N GLU A 49 -9.90 -0.07 -15.26
CA GLU A 49 -10.94 -0.19 -16.29
C GLU A 49 -11.70 1.13 -16.53
N ASN A 50 -11.58 2.09 -15.62
CA ASN A 50 -12.28 3.36 -15.76
C ASN A 50 -11.47 4.34 -16.65
N PRO A 51 -12.06 4.86 -17.76
CA PRO A 51 -11.35 5.73 -18.69
C PRO A 51 -10.81 7.02 -18.09
N ILE A 52 -11.45 7.50 -17.01
CA ILE A 52 -11.07 8.76 -16.34
C ILE A 52 -9.93 8.51 -15.36
N TYR A 53 -10.04 7.45 -14.55
CA TYR A 53 -9.12 7.23 -13.42
C TYR A 53 -7.86 6.47 -13.77
N LYS A 54 -7.89 5.62 -14.81
CA LYS A 54 -6.76 4.75 -15.19
C LYS A 54 -5.43 5.49 -15.38
N ASP A 55 -5.48 6.71 -15.89
CA ASP A 55 -4.28 7.52 -16.16
C ASP A 55 -3.91 8.47 -14.99
N MET A 56 -4.81 8.64 -14.03
CA MET A 56 -4.63 9.56 -12.90
C MET A 56 -4.23 8.86 -11.60
N VAL A 57 -4.65 7.62 -11.41
CA VAL A 57 -4.53 6.89 -10.15
C VAL A 57 -3.57 5.71 -10.29
N LEU A 58 -2.61 5.63 -9.39
CA LEU A 58 -1.76 4.46 -9.19
C LEU A 58 -2.15 3.77 -7.90
N ILE A 59 -2.39 2.47 -7.96
CA ILE A 59 -2.54 1.62 -6.78
C ILE A 59 -1.55 0.48 -6.87
N GLU A 60 -0.68 0.37 -5.88
CA GLU A 60 0.21 -0.77 -5.68
C GLU A 60 -0.19 -1.49 -4.39
N ILE A 61 -0.24 -2.81 -4.43
CA ILE A 61 -0.68 -3.64 -3.31
C ILE A 61 0.42 -4.63 -2.98
N GLU A 62 0.87 -4.61 -1.73
CA GLU A 62 1.94 -5.48 -1.22
C GLU A 62 1.44 -6.32 -0.05
N PRO A 63 1.33 -7.63 -0.22
CA PRO A 63 1.06 -8.55 0.87
C PRO A 63 2.33 -8.73 1.71
N CYS A 64 2.24 -8.45 3.01
CA CYS A 64 3.42 -8.45 3.88
C CYS A 64 3.67 -9.78 4.59
N GLN A 65 2.64 -10.60 4.83
CA GLN A 65 2.76 -11.79 5.69
C GLN A 65 3.47 -11.52 7.02
N ALA A 66 3.13 -10.43 7.68
CA ALA A 66 3.85 -9.98 8.85
C ALA A 66 2.89 -9.54 9.94
N GLU A 67 3.34 -9.61 11.16
CA GLU A 67 2.63 -9.03 12.30
C GLU A 67 2.48 -7.51 12.13
N THR A 68 1.46 -6.96 12.79
CA THR A 68 1.05 -5.55 12.71
C THR A 68 2.20 -4.54 12.71
N MET A 69 3.13 -4.63 13.67
CA MET A 69 4.28 -3.71 13.75
C MET A 69 5.27 -3.84 12.59
N ARG A 70 5.37 -5.02 11.99
CA ARG A 70 6.27 -5.24 10.87
C ARG A 70 5.72 -4.70 9.55
N VAL A 71 4.41 -4.55 9.43
CA VAL A 71 3.78 -4.02 8.22
C VAL A 71 4.27 -2.60 7.92
N ILE A 72 4.31 -1.73 8.92
CA ILE A 72 4.82 -0.36 8.72
C ILE A 72 6.33 -0.36 8.43
N GLY A 73 7.10 -1.22 9.07
CA GLY A 73 8.53 -1.37 8.77
C GLY A 73 8.77 -1.82 7.33
N MET A 74 7.99 -2.76 6.83
CA MET A 74 8.06 -3.21 5.43
C MET A 74 7.65 -2.12 4.45
N ALA A 75 6.68 -1.28 4.81
CA ALA A 75 6.30 -0.12 4.03
C ALA A 75 7.45 0.90 3.93
N GLU A 76 8.12 1.20 5.04
CA GLU A 76 9.30 2.07 5.06
C GLU A 76 10.43 1.53 4.17
N ASP A 77 10.73 0.24 4.26
CA ASP A 77 11.76 -0.41 3.45
C ASP A 77 11.42 -0.36 1.95
N TYR A 78 10.18 -0.59 1.61
CA TYR A 78 9.68 -0.48 0.24
C TYR A 78 9.84 0.94 -0.31
N VAL A 79 9.45 1.94 0.45
CA VAL A 79 9.60 3.36 0.10
C VAL A 79 11.05 3.71 -0.16
N LYS A 80 11.97 3.29 0.72
CA LYS A 80 13.41 3.51 0.56
C LYS A 80 13.98 2.80 -0.66
N LYS A 81 13.66 1.52 -0.82
CA LYS A 81 14.14 0.69 -1.93
C LYS A 81 13.69 1.23 -3.30
N ASN A 82 12.45 1.67 -3.41
CA ASN A 82 11.87 2.16 -4.65
C ASN A 82 12.00 3.69 -4.82
N LYS A 83 12.64 4.38 -3.87
CA LYS A 83 12.86 5.82 -3.88
C LYS A 83 11.57 6.62 -4.09
N ILE A 84 10.52 6.22 -3.39
CA ILE A 84 9.22 6.88 -3.44
C ILE A 84 9.29 8.18 -2.66
N LYS A 85 8.96 9.28 -3.29
CA LYS A 85 9.06 10.62 -2.69
C LYS A 85 7.71 11.22 -2.30
N LYS A 86 6.63 10.78 -2.93
CA LYS A 86 5.27 11.28 -2.68
C LYS A 86 4.22 10.19 -2.87
N GLY A 87 3.13 10.31 -2.16
CA GLY A 87 2.00 9.40 -2.23
C GLY A 87 1.37 9.14 -0.88
N GLN A 88 0.38 8.26 -0.88
CA GLN A 88 -0.33 7.81 0.31
C GLN A 88 0.04 6.36 0.59
N ILE A 89 0.62 6.12 1.75
CA ILE A 89 1.01 4.79 2.21
C ILE A 89 -0.05 4.31 3.21
N TRP A 90 -0.69 3.19 2.92
CA TRP A 90 -1.70 2.60 3.78
C TRP A 90 -1.21 1.28 4.35
N CYS A 91 -1.18 1.17 5.67
CA CYS A 91 -0.93 -0.07 6.40
C CYS A 91 -2.26 -0.64 6.85
N VAL A 92 -2.62 -1.80 6.32
CA VAL A 92 -3.90 -2.48 6.56
C VAL A 92 -3.65 -3.73 7.40
N TYR A 93 -4.31 -3.80 8.56
CA TYR A 93 -4.15 -4.91 9.49
C TYR A 93 -5.40 -5.14 10.33
N ASP A 94 -5.49 -6.31 10.94
CA ASP A 94 -6.56 -6.67 11.84
C ASP A 94 -6.19 -6.31 13.28
N LYS A 95 -7.16 -5.77 14.02
CA LYS A 95 -7.06 -5.61 15.46
C LYS A 95 -7.48 -6.92 16.13
N ASP A 96 -6.61 -7.92 16.04
CA ASP A 96 -6.76 -9.15 16.80
C ASP A 96 -6.50 -8.92 18.29
N SER A 97 -6.36 -10.01 19.04
CA SER A 97 -6.01 -10.02 20.46
C SER A 97 -4.62 -9.46 20.78
N PHE A 98 -4.09 -8.55 19.95
CA PHE A 98 -2.80 -7.90 20.19
C PHE A 98 -2.88 -6.92 21.37
N PRO A 99 -1.79 -6.79 22.15
CA PRO A 99 -1.72 -5.78 23.20
C PRO A 99 -1.94 -4.36 22.62
N PRO A 100 -2.68 -3.48 23.31
CA PRO A 100 -2.92 -2.11 22.87
C PRO A 100 -1.64 -1.33 22.53
N GLU A 101 -0.55 -1.63 23.20
CA GLU A 101 0.76 -1.01 23.01
C GLU A 101 1.32 -1.24 21.59
N ARG A 102 1.20 -2.46 21.05
CA ARG A 102 1.64 -2.76 19.68
C ARG A 102 0.78 -2.07 18.65
N PHE A 103 -0.51 -2.01 18.88
CA PHE A 103 -1.46 -1.33 18.02
C PHE A 103 -1.19 0.17 17.93
N ASN A 104 -1.01 0.81 19.10
CA ASN A 104 -0.71 2.24 19.19
C ASN A 104 0.66 2.57 18.58
N GLY A 105 1.64 1.69 18.71
CA GLY A 105 2.98 1.87 18.16
C GLY A 105 2.99 2.06 16.64
N VAL A 106 2.09 1.41 15.90
CA VAL A 106 1.95 1.61 14.44
C VAL A 106 1.45 3.02 14.13
N VAL A 107 0.45 3.49 14.85
CA VAL A 107 -0.12 4.83 14.70
C VAL A 107 0.93 5.90 15.02
N GLU A 108 1.62 5.77 16.14
CA GLU A 108 2.69 6.67 16.56
C GLU A 108 3.84 6.73 15.54
N ARG A 109 4.22 5.57 14.99
CA ARG A 109 5.25 5.52 13.95
C ARG A 109 4.79 6.21 12.66
N ALA A 110 3.57 6.00 12.23
CA ALA A 110 2.99 6.66 11.05
C ALA A 110 2.98 8.18 11.23
N GLU A 111 2.54 8.67 12.39
CA GLU A 111 2.53 10.10 12.72
C GLU A 111 3.94 10.72 12.71
N SER A 112 4.92 9.99 13.24
CA SER A 112 6.31 10.42 13.22
C SER A 112 6.85 10.55 11.79
N LEU A 113 6.60 9.57 10.93
CA LEU A 113 7.00 9.59 9.53
C LEU A 113 6.34 10.74 8.75
N ASN A 114 5.08 11.02 9.04
CA ASN A 114 4.34 12.09 8.40
C ASN A 114 4.91 13.49 8.71
N LYS A 115 5.47 13.66 9.89
CA LYS A 115 6.16 14.90 10.28
C LYS A 115 7.49 15.09 9.53
N GLU A 116 8.17 13.99 9.21
CA GLU A 116 9.44 14.04 8.49
C GLU A 116 9.27 14.42 7.01
N ASN A 117 8.20 13.94 6.37
CA ASN A 117 7.93 14.21 4.96
C ASN A 117 6.43 14.43 4.69
N PRO A 118 6.01 15.70 4.51
CA PRO A 118 4.60 16.02 4.24
C PRO A 118 4.05 15.49 2.91
N GLU A 119 4.90 15.22 1.92
CA GLU A 119 4.46 14.72 0.61
C GLU A 119 4.21 13.21 0.59
N LEU A 120 4.75 12.49 1.56
CA LEU A 120 4.60 11.05 1.72
C LEU A 120 3.88 10.78 3.04
N GLN A 121 2.57 10.54 2.95
CA GLN A 121 1.72 10.36 4.13
C GLN A 121 1.45 8.90 4.42
N TYR A 122 1.71 8.47 5.65
CA TYR A 122 1.43 7.14 6.16
C TYR A 122 0.09 7.13 6.90
N HIS A 123 -0.75 6.18 6.57
CA HIS A 123 -2.06 5.95 7.18
C HIS A 123 -2.17 4.54 7.71
N THR A 124 -2.98 4.38 8.72
CA THR A 124 -3.32 3.07 9.28
C THR A 124 -4.80 2.80 9.06
N ALA A 125 -5.12 1.63 8.53
CA ALA A 125 -6.47 1.14 8.38
C ALA A 125 -6.57 -0.23 9.08
N TRP A 126 -7.36 -0.31 10.11
CA TRP A 126 -7.51 -1.52 10.89
C TRP A 126 -8.97 -1.94 11.02
N SER A 127 -9.18 -3.24 10.96
CA SER A 127 -10.48 -3.85 11.20
C SER A 127 -10.59 -4.27 12.67
N ASN A 128 -11.73 -4.01 13.28
CA ASN A 128 -12.00 -4.56 14.61
C ASN A 128 -12.25 -6.06 14.47
N GLU A 129 -11.42 -6.87 15.13
CA GLU A 129 -11.30 -8.31 15.00
C GLU A 129 -10.78 -8.75 13.64
N CYS A 130 -11.53 -8.66 12.54
CA CYS A 130 -11.06 -9.08 11.23
C CYS A 130 -11.74 -8.34 10.07
N ILE A 131 -11.10 -8.32 8.91
CA ILE A 131 -11.62 -7.67 7.70
C ILE A 131 -12.83 -8.40 7.12
N GLU A 132 -13.00 -9.68 7.40
CA GLU A 132 -14.13 -10.49 6.94
C GLU A 132 -15.47 -9.93 7.45
N PHE A 133 -15.49 -9.31 8.61
CA PHE A 133 -16.66 -8.60 9.11
C PHE A 133 -17.06 -7.43 8.20
N TRP A 134 -16.06 -6.70 7.69
CA TRP A 134 -16.28 -5.64 6.70
C TRP A 134 -16.90 -6.18 5.42
N PHE A 135 -16.48 -7.36 4.96
CA PHE A 135 -17.07 -7.98 3.77
C PHE A 135 -18.55 -8.32 3.95
N LEU A 136 -18.96 -8.77 5.13
CA LEU A 136 -20.37 -9.05 5.43
C LEU A 136 -21.23 -7.81 5.26
N LEU A 137 -20.73 -6.63 5.56
CA LEU A 137 -21.47 -5.37 5.41
C LEU A 137 -21.81 -5.06 3.95
N HIS A 138 -21.01 -5.54 2.98
CA HIS A 138 -21.32 -5.38 1.56
C HIS A 138 -22.53 -6.20 1.10
N PHE A 139 -22.91 -7.22 1.85
CA PHE A 139 -24.06 -8.08 1.55
C PHE A 139 -25.29 -7.77 2.40
N ALA A 140 -25.15 -6.92 3.40
CA ALA A 140 -26.21 -6.60 4.35
C ALA A 140 -27.14 -5.44 3.91
N TYR A 141 -26.81 -4.78 2.80
CA TYR A 141 -27.53 -3.63 2.24
C TYR A 141 -27.87 -3.82 0.79
#